data_eb9c30c4f819503b35a277460ec34695
#
_entry.id   eb9c30c4f819503b35a277460ec34695
#
_cell.length_a   1.000
_cell.length_b   1.000
_cell.length_c   1.000
_cell.angle_alpha   90.00
_cell.angle_beta   90.00
_cell.angle_gamma   90.00
#
_symmetry.space_group_name_H-M   'P 1'
#
loop_
_entity.id
_entity.type
_entity.pdbx_description
1 polymer ?
#
loop_
_entity_poly.entity_id
_entity_poly.type
_entity_poly.pdbx_seq_one_letter_code
_entity_poly.pdbx_strand_id
1 'polypeptide(L)'
;MDMKKNIKILLLTITCCSVLHAQDHLRLWYEKPANTWVEALPLGNGYIGAMVYGKVENELIQLNEGTLWTGAPCVKSVNPDAYSYLSEMREALSRDDFAAAGTLSKKMQGYFSQSFLPLGDLEIKQSFGDRKAWYLGYKRELDLNEAILTTSFWEGGVQYVREMF
;
A
#
# COMPACT_ATOMS: atom_id res chain seq x y z
N MET A 1 -51.40 -26.48 -8.80
CA MET A 1 -49.98 -26.27 -8.55
C MET A 1 -49.82 -24.75 -8.33
N ASP A 2 -49.49 -24.36 -7.11
CA ASP A 2 -49.75 -23.00 -6.57
C ASP A 2 -48.68 -22.01 -7.12
N MET A 3 -49.10 -21.13 -8.01
CA MET A 3 -48.28 -20.13 -8.68
C MET A 3 -47.57 -19.18 -7.70
N LYS A 4 -48.17 -18.90 -6.55
CA LYS A 4 -47.58 -18.08 -5.48
C LYS A 4 -46.40 -18.77 -4.78
N LYS A 5 -46.40 -20.10 -4.72
CA LYS A 5 -45.32 -20.90 -4.13
C LYS A 5 -44.09 -20.95 -5.02
N ASN A 6 -44.31 -21.00 -6.33
CA ASN A 6 -43.24 -21.00 -7.34
C ASN A 6 -42.55 -19.62 -7.47
N ILE A 7 -43.30 -18.52 -7.30
CA ILE A 7 -42.74 -17.15 -7.28
C ILE A 7 -41.84 -16.92 -6.08
N LYS A 8 -42.22 -17.44 -4.89
CA LYS A 8 -41.38 -17.34 -3.67
C LYS A 8 -40.07 -18.14 -3.79
N ILE A 9 -40.12 -19.33 -4.41
CA ILE A 9 -38.94 -20.14 -4.67
C ILE A 9 -38.03 -19.47 -5.70
N LEU A 10 -38.57 -18.86 -6.75
CA LEU A 10 -37.81 -18.13 -7.76
C LEU A 10 -37.15 -16.87 -7.19
N LEU A 11 -37.84 -16.13 -6.32
CA LEU A 11 -37.26 -14.97 -5.61
C LEU A 11 -36.13 -15.41 -4.64
N LEU A 12 -36.29 -16.53 -3.95
CA LEU A 12 -35.29 -17.04 -3.02
C LEU A 12 -34.01 -17.50 -3.75
N THR A 13 -34.14 -18.10 -4.93
CA THR A 13 -33.00 -18.52 -5.76
C THR A 13 -32.26 -17.34 -6.36
N ILE A 14 -32.96 -16.28 -6.78
CA ILE A 14 -32.35 -15.05 -7.30
C ILE A 14 -31.56 -14.33 -6.20
N THR A 15 -32.08 -14.29 -4.96
CA THR A 15 -31.38 -13.67 -3.82
C THR A 15 -30.15 -14.49 -3.40
N CYS A 16 -30.15 -15.81 -3.54
CA CYS A 16 -29.00 -16.66 -3.21
C CYS A 16 -27.87 -16.53 -4.23
N CYS A 17 -28.17 -16.28 -5.52
CA CYS A 17 -27.16 -16.07 -6.55
C CYS A 17 -26.42 -14.73 -6.45
N SER A 18 -27.01 -13.71 -5.83
CA SER A 18 -26.39 -12.40 -5.68
C SER A 18 -25.36 -12.32 -4.54
N VAL A 19 -25.28 -13.30 -3.65
CA VAL A 19 -24.34 -13.33 -2.52
C VAL A 19 -22.98 -13.96 -2.91
N LEU A 20 -22.89 -14.64 -4.06
CA LEU A 20 -21.67 -15.37 -4.46
C LEU A 20 -20.60 -14.49 -5.17
N HIS A 21 -20.84 -13.22 -5.38
CA HIS A 21 -19.90 -12.35 -6.11
C HIS A 21 -19.09 -11.39 -5.21
N ALA A 22 -19.20 -11.49 -3.90
CA ALA A 22 -18.56 -10.56 -2.96
C ALA A 22 -17.14 -10.97 -2.50
N GLN A 23 -16.60 -12.08 -2.98
CA GLN A 23 -15.32 -12.61 -2.48
C GLN A 23 -14.10 -12.38 -3.42
N ASP A 24 -14.27 -11.68 -4.54
CA ASP A 24 -13.28 -11.82 -5.61
C ASP A 24 -12.28 -10.68 -5.79
N HIS A 25 -12.19 -9.68 -4.91
CA HIS A 25 -11.42 -8.48 -5.33
C HIS A 25 -10.57 -7.80 -4.27
N LEU A 26 -9.88 -8.55 -3.43
CA LEU A 26 -8.80 -7.97 -2.63
C LEU A 26 -7.47 -8.00 -3.42
N ARG A 27 -7.51 -7.44 -4.66
CA ARG A 27 -6.37 -7.37 -5.57
C ARG A 27 -6.21 -5.97 -6.13
N LEU A 28 -4.99 -5.45 -6.07
CA LEU A 28 -4.59 -4.26 -6.81
C LEU A 28 -3.87 -4.72 -8.07
N TRP A 29 -4.30 -4.27 -9.25
CA TRP A 29 -3.65 -4.67 -10.49
C TRP A 29 -3.52 -3.52 -11.49
N TYR A 30 -2.50 -3.61 -12.32
CA TYR A 30 -2.16 -2.60 -13.33
C TYR A 30 -1.55 -3.27 -14.57
N GLU A 31 -1.80 -2.69 -15.73
CA GLU A 31 -1.28 -3.16 -17.02
C GLU A 31 -0.03 -2.40 -17.48
N LYS A 32 0.57 -1.62 -16.59
CA LYS A 32 1.79 -0.84 -16.85
C LYS A 32 2.71 -0.86 -15.64
N PRO A 33 4.04 -0.84 -15.84
CA PRO A 33 4.99 -0.56 -14.77
C PRO A 33 4.73 0.78 -14.09
N ALA A 34 5.12 0.90 -12.83
CA ALA A 34 5.12 2.18 -12.14
C ALA A 34 6.21 3.10 -12.67
N ASN A 35 5.89 4.38 -12.85
CA ASN A 35 6.84 5.43 -13.18
C ASN A 35 7.24 6.25 -11.95
N THR A 36 6.31 6.38 -11.00
CA THR A 36 6.47 7.17 -9.78
C THR A 36 6.25 6.31 -8.55
N TRP A 37 6.72 6.78 -7.41
CA TRP A 37 6.59 6.09 -6.13
C TRP A 37 5.13 5.79 -5.76
N VAL A 38 4.21 6.72 -6.00
CA VAL A 38 2.78 6.56 -5.68
C VAL A 38 2.07 5.50 -6.54
N GLU A 39 2.66 5.10 -7.64
CA GLU A 39 2.15 4.04 -8.52
C GLU A 39 2.72 2.66 -8.14
N ALA A 40 3.82 2.61 -7.36
CA ALA A 40 4.45 1.36 -6.95
C ALA A 40 3.53 0.55 -6.01
N LEU A 41 3.67 -0.77 -6.01
CA LEU A 41 2.92 -1.65 -5.13
C LEU A 41 3.71 -1.94 -3.85
N PRO A 42 3.08 -1.82 -2.68
CA PRO A 42 3.76 -2.04 -1.40
C PRO A 42 3.79 -3.52 -1.03
N LEU A 43 4.91 -3.95 -0.45
CA LEU A 43 5.06 -5.20 0.29
C LEU A 43 5.74 -4.92 1.62
N GLY A 44 5.54 -5.81 2.60
CA GLY A 44 6.24 -5.70 3.87
C GLY A 44 5.84 -6.75 4.88
N ASN A 45 6.74 -6.98 5.82
CA ASN A 45 6.59 -7.98 6.90
C ASN A 45 6.57 -7.35 8.30
N GLY A 46 6.34 -6.04 8.39
CA GLY A 46 6.38 -5.28 9.64
C GLY A 46 7.77 -4.78 10.05
N TYR A 47 8.85 -5.31 9.47
CA TYR A 47 10.23 -4.86 9.66
C TYR A 47 10.78 -4.16 8.43
N ILE A 48 10.74 -4.86 7.31
CA ILE A 48 11.19 -4.36 6.01
C ILE A 48 9.94 -4.03 5.19
N GLY A 49 9.95 -2.86 4.58
CA GLY A 49 8.98 -2.44 3.59
C GLY A 49 9.62 -2.29 2.22
N ALA A 50 8.87 -2.56 1.18
CA ALA A 50 9.29 -2.43 -0.20
C ALA A 50 8.22 -1.74 -1.04
N MET A 51 8.65 -0.85 -1.93
CA MET A 51 7.82 -0.27 -3.00
C MET A 51 8.32 -0.82 -4.33
N VAL A 52 7.53 -1.69 -4.94
CA VAL A 52 7.89 -2.44 -6.15
C VAL A 52 7.28 -1.78 -7.38
N TYR A 53 8.13 -1.43 -8.34
CA TYR A 53 7.72 -0.71 -9.56
C TYR A 53 7.19 -1.65 -10.65
N GLY A 54 7.59 -2.91 -10.68
CA GLY A 54 7.19 -3.89 -11.70
C GLY A 54 7.82 -3.63 -13.07
N LYS A 55 9.00 -3.03 -13.13
CA LYS A 55 9.68 -2.75 -14.41
C LYS A 55 10.25 -4.03 -15.01
N VAL A 56 10.28 -4.10 -16.33
CA VAL A 56 10.66 -5.33 -17.07
C VAL A 56 12.16 -5.52 -17.09
N GLU A 57 12.91 -4.58 -17.69
CA GLU A 57 14.37 -4.70 -17.87
C GLU A 57 15.16 -4.26 -16.62
N ASN A 58 14.71 -3.18 -15.98
CA ASN A 58 15.39 -2.59 -14.83
C ASN A 58 14.37 -2.44 -13.69
N GLU A 59 14.09 -3.53 -13.00
CA GLU A 59 13.23 -3.51 -11.84
C GLU A 59 13.82 -2.62 -10.76
N LEU A 60 12.99 -1.80 -10.17
CA LEU A 60 13.34 -0.96 -9.03
C LEU A 60 12.48 -1.35 -7.84
N ILE A 61 13.11 -1.65 -6.73
CA ILE A 61 12.47 -1.92 -5.46
C ILE A 61 13.08 -0.98 -4.43
N GLN A 62 12.30 -0.03 -3.96
CA GLN A 62 12.72 0.91 -2.92
C GLN A 62 12.43 0.31 -1.56
N LEU A 63 13.46 0.20 -0.74
CA LEU A 63 13.43 -0.50 0.53
C LEU A 63 13.52 0.48 1.70
N ASN A 64 12.82 0.12 2.78
CA ASN A 64 13.03 0.71 4.08
C ASN A 64 13.02 -0.35 5.18
N GLU A 65 13.59 -0.01 6.32
CA GLU A 65 13.65 -0.85 7.50
C GLU A 65 13.20 -0.04 8.72
N GLY A 66 12.31 -0.60 9.55
CA GLY A 66 11.56 0.12 10.57
C GLY A 66 12.40 0.75 11.69
N THR A 67 13.62 0.27 11.90
CA THR A 67 14.53 0.78 12.94
C THR A 67 15.63 1.73 12.41
N LEU A 68 15.67 1.98 11.09
CA LEU A 68 16.71 2.80 10.48
C LEU A 68 16.44 4.29 10.68
N TRP A 69 17.01 4.84 11.74
CA TRP A 69 16.90 6.24 12.15
C TRP A 69 18.28 6.88 12.33
N THR A 70 18.39 8.20 12.25
CA THR A 70 19.67 8.94 12.40
C THR A 70 20.24 8.91 13.81
N GLY A 71 19.54 8.37 14.78
CA GLY A 71 19.99 8.33 16.18
C GLY A 71 19.26 7.28 17.02
N ALA A 72 19.47 7.34 18.32
CA ALA A 72 18.88 6.44 19.29
C ALA A 72 17.49 6.93 19.77
N PRO A 73 16.68 6.07 20.41
CA PRO A 73 15.44 6.46 21.05
C PRO A 73 15.68 7.62 22.05
N CYS A 74 14.89 8.69 21.90
CA CYS A 74 15.00 9.86 22.77
C CYS A 74 14.10 9.69 24.00
N VAL A 75 14.68 9.44 25.16
CA VAL A 75 13.95 9.29 26.43
C VAL A 75 13.24 10.60 26.85
N LYS A 76 13.73 11.74 26.37
CA LYS A 76 13.16 13.08 26.66
C LYS A 76 12.16 13.54 25.60
N SER A 77 11.69 12.65 24.71
CA SER A 77 10.74 13.01 23.64
C SER A 77 9.33 13.33 24.14
N VAL A 78 9.00 12.95 25.38
CA VAL A 78 7.70 13.22 25.98
C VAL A 78 7.68 14.65 26.54
N ASN A 79 6.69 15.44 26.11
CA ASN A 79 6.42 16.74 26.70
C ASN A 79 5.51 16.57 27.92
N PRO A 80 6.00 16.79 29.16
CA PRO A 80 5.20 16.59 30.37
C PRO A 80 4.02 17.58 30.48
N ASP A 81 4.11 18.74 29.83
CA ASP A 81 3.10 19.79 29.87
C ASP A 81 2.03 19.63 28.77
N ALA A 82 2.17 18.65 27.86
CA ALA A 82 1.26 18.45 26.73
C ALA A 82 -0.22 18.32 27.15
N TYR A 83 -0.47 17.62 28.26
CA TYR A 83 -1.83 17.42 28.77
C TYR A 83 -2.54 18.74 29.13
N SER A 84 -1.81 19.76 29.61
CA SER A 84 -2.39 21.06 30.00
C SER A 84 -3.07 21.79 28.82
N TYR A 85 -2.62 21.54 27.59
CA TYR A 85 -3.17 22.17 26.38
C TYR A 85 -4.31 21.36 25.73
N LEU A 86 -4.62 20.16 26.21
CA LEU A 86 -5.55 19.25 25.55
C LEU A 86 -6.98 19.78 25.49
N SER A 87 -7.47 20.39 26.58
CA SER A 87 -8.84 20.93 26.63
C SER A 87 -9.00 22.09 25.65
N GLU A 88 -8.04 23.01 25.63
CA GLU A 88 -8.05 24.15 24.74
C GLU A 88 -7.94 23.75 23.27
N MET A 89 -7.11 22.71 22.98
CA MET A 89 -7.01 22.10 21.67
C MET A 89 -8.35 21.55 21.18
N ARG A 90 -9.05 20.77 22.02
CA ARG A 90 -10.36 20.20 21.70
C ARG A 90 -11.41 21.27 21.46
N GLU A 91 -11.37 22.34 22.25
CA GLU A 91 -12.28 23.46 22.09
C GLU A 91 -12.02 24.22 20.78
N ALA A 92 -10.77 24.47 20.41
CA ALA A 92 -10.41 25.05 19.12
C ALA A 92 -10.92 24.20 17.95
N LEU A 93 -10.70 22.89 18.00
CA LEU A 93 -11.20 21.95 16.97
C LEU A 93 -12.73 21.92 16.90
N SER A 94 -13.45 22.00 18.03
CA SER A 94 -14.91 22.00 18.04
C SER A 94 -15.54 23.25 17.41
N ARG A 95 -14.76 24.33 17.27
CA ARG A 95 -15.15 25.57 16.62
C ARG A 95 -14.56 25.73 15.22
N ASP A 96 -13.95 24.68 14.67
CA ASP A 96 -13.23 24.69 13.38
C ASP A 96 -12.09 25.72 13.31
N ASP A 97 -11.54 26.13 14.49
CA ASP A 97 -10.41 27.02 14.56
C ASP A 97 -9.09 26.24 14.40
N PHE A 98 -8.80 25.86 13.15
CA PHE A 98 -7.60 25.08 12.82
C PHE A 98 -6.30 25.86 13.00
N ALA A 99 -6.34 27.20 12.97
CA ALA A 99 -5.16 28.04 13.21
C ALA A 99 -4.74 28.00 14.68
N ALA A 100 -5.70 28.17 15.60
CA ALA A 100 -5.47 28.02 17.03
C ALA A 100 -5.06 26.58 17.39
N ALA A 101 -5.76 25.57 16.84
CA ALA A 101 -5.44 24.17 17.03
C ALA A 101 -4.01 23.84 16.57
N GLY A 102 -3.57 24.35 15.42
CA GLY A 102 -2.21 24.19 14.92
C GLY A 102 -1.15 24.81 15.83
N THR A 103 -1.44 25.96 16.44
CA THR A 103 -0.56 26.62 17.40
C THR A 103 -0.44 25.82 18.71
N LEU A 104 -1.56 25.32 19.22
CA LEU A 104 -1.61 24.49 20.41
C LEU A 104 -0.94 23.14 20.20
N SER A 105 -1.10 22.53 19.01
CA SER A 105 -0.42 21.29 18.63
C SER A 105 1.09 21.40 18.78
N LYS A 106 1.69 22.52 18.36
CA LYS A 106 3.13 22.76 18.52
C LYS A 106 3.57 22.81 19.98
N LYS A 107 2.72 23.37 20.86
CA LYS A 107 3.00 23.39 22.31
C LYS A 107 2.89 22.03 22.98
N MET A 108 2.14 21.10 22.37
CA MET A 108 1.98 19.73 22.87
C MET A 108 3.08 18.79 22.40
N GLN A 109 3.85 19.17 21.39
CA GLN A 109 4.94 18.34 20.86
C GLN A 109 6.09 18.25 21.88
N GLY A 110 6.75 17.09 21.92
CA GLY A 110 8.01 16.89 22.60
C GLY A 110 9.20 17.38 21.77
N TYR A 111 10.40 17.01 22.20
CA TYR A 111 11.61 17.26 21.40
C TYR A 111 11.52 16.52 20.07
N PHE A 112 12.22 17.04 19.05
CA PHE A 112 12.27 16.40 17.74
C PHE A 112 12.80 14.97 17.85
N SER A 113 12.09 14.04 17.23
CA SER A 113 12.61 12.70 16.99
C SER A 113 13.74 12.76 15.96
N GLN A 114 14.54 11.72 15.93
CA GLN A 114 15.53 11.52 14.86
C GLN A 114 14.82 11.30 13.50
N SER A 115 15.54 11.55 12.41
CA SER A 115 14.99 11.33 11.07
C SER A 115 14.98 9.87 10.72
N PHE A 116 13.86 9.41 10.16
CA PHE A 116 13.77 8.10 9.51
C PHE A 116 14.56 8.13 8.21
N LEU A 117 15.30 7.07 7.91
CA LEU A 117 16.13 6.96 6.72
C LEU A 117 15.61 5.87 5.78
N PRO A 118 15.69 6.06 4.46
CA PRO A 118 15.49 4.98 3.50
C PRO A 118 16.63 3.96 3.63
N LEU A 119 16.32 2.67 3.49
CA LEU A 119 17.34 1.62 3.48
C LEU A 119 18.17 1.66 2.20
N GLY A 120 17.52 1.83 1.05
CA GLY A 120 18.15 1.92 -0.26
C GLY A 120 17.27 1.40 -1.38
N ASP A 121 17.84 1.43 -2.58
CA ASP A 121 17.19 0.95 -3.79
C ASP A 121 17.84 -0.37 -4.22
N LEU A 122 17.03 -1.40 -4.44
CA LEU A 122 17.44 -2.64 -5.07
C LEU A 122 17.09 -2.59 -6.56
N GLU A 123 18.10 -2.63 -7.40
CA GLU A 123 17.94 -2.71 -8.85
C GLU A 123 18.19 -4.14 -9.34
N ILE A 124 17.22 -4.71 -10.10
CA ILE A 124 17.38 -5.99 -10.76
C ILE A 124 17.40 -5.74 -12.27
N LYS A 125 18.55 -5.99 -12.90
CA LYS A 125 18.72 -5.84 -14.34
C LYS A 125 18.53 -7.19 -15.04
N GLN A 126 17.58 -7.22 -15.97
CA GLN A 126 17.27 -8.40 -16.77
C GLN A 126 17.45 -8.04 -18.26
N SER A 127 18.29 -8.80 -18.95
CA SER A 127 18.54 -8.61 -20.37
C SER A 127 17.78 -9.65 -21.19
N PHE A 128 17.22 -9.22 -22.30
CA PHE A 128 16.51 -10.07 -23.28
C PHE A 128 17.27 -10.11 -24.62
N GLY A 129 18.59 -10.20 -24.57
CA GLY A 129 19.48 -10.13 -25.73
C GLY A 129 19.94 -8.69 -26.03
N ASP A 130 20.38 -8.45 -27.26
CA ASP A 130 21.04 -7.18 -27.67
C ASP A 130 20.05 -6.05 -28.00
N ARG A 131 18.77 -6.25 -27.81
CA ARG A 131 17.72 -5.26 -28.10
C ARG A 131 16.91 -4.92 -26.85
N LYS A 132 16.30 -3.75 -26.89
CA LYS A 132 15.30 -3.38 -25.88
C LYS A 132 14.15 -4.38 -25.88
N ALA A 133 13.71 -4.81 -24.71
CA ALA A 133 12.58 -5.73 -24.55
C ALA A 133 11.31 -5.16 -25.19
N TRP A 134 10.67 -6.00 -26.02
CA TRP A 134 9.34 -5.75 -26.52
C TRP A 134 8.40 -6.76 -25.89
N TYR A 135 7.81 -6.38 -24.78
CA TYR A 135 6.93 -7.24 -24.01
C TYR A 135 5.45 -7.01 -24.34
N LEU A 136 4.67 -8.08 -24.23
CA LEU A 136 3.22 -8.11 -24.43
C LEU A 136 2.53 -8.67 -23.17
N GLY A 137 1.23 -8.38 -23.03
CA GLY A 137 0.41 -8.96 -21.95
C GLY A 137 0.94 -8.65 -20.55
N TYR A 138 1.53 -7.46 -20.37
CA TYR A 138 2.08 -7.05 -19.08
C TYR A 138 0.96 -6.91 -18.05
N LYS A 139 1.19 -7.46 -16.86
CA LYS A 139 0.35 -7.28 -15.69
C LYS A 139 1.22 -7.28 -14.43
N ARG A 140 0.97 -6.37 -13.52
CA ARG A 140 1.41 -6.46 -12.13
C ARG A 140 0.21 -6.47 -11.20
N GLU A 141 0.26 -7.31 -10.19
CA GLU A 141 -0.86 -7.55 -9.28
C GLU A 141 -0.34 -7.77 -7.87
N LEU A 142 -1.00 -7.18 -6.89
CA LEU A 142 -0.82 -7.48 -5.48
C LEU A 142 -2.09 -8.14 -4.97
N ASP A 143 -1.98 -9.40 -4.58
CA ASP A 143 -3.02 -10.12 -3.85
C ASP A 143 -2.93 -9.73 -2.36
N LEU A 144 -3.96 -9.05 -1.87
CA LEU A 144 -3.99 -8.55 -0.48
C LEU A 144 -4.31 -9.64 0.53
N ASN A 145 -4.85 -10.80 0.10
CA ASN A 145 -5.11 -11.92 1.01
C ASN A 145 -3.83 -12.71 1.28
N GLU A 146 -3.03 -12.94 0.22
CA GLU A 146 -1.82 -13.75 0.29
C GLU A 146 -0.56 -12.89 0.51
N ALA A 147 -0.67 -11.57 0.36
CA ALA A 147 0.45 -10.63 0.36
C ALA A 147 1.52 -10.97 -0.69
N ILE A 148 1.09 -11.49 -1.85
CA ILE A 148 1.97 -11.84 -2.97
C ILE A 148 1.82 -10.80 -4.06
N LEU A 149 2.96 -10.24 -4.50
CA LEU A 149 3.05 -9.37 -5.65
C LEU A 149 3.58 -10.17 -6.85
N THR A 150 2.80 -10.19 -7.93
CA THR A 150 3.16 -10.86 -9.18
C THR A 150 3.32 -9.84 -10.29
N THR A 151 4.44 -9.90 -11.02
CA THR A 151 4.64 -9.18 -12.28
C THR A 151 4.80 -10.20 -13.40
N SER A 152 3.93 -10.15 -14.41
CA SER A 152 3.96 -11.08 -15.54
C SER A 152 3.96 -10.36 -16.89
N PHE A 153 4.67 -10.93 -17.86
CA PHE A 153 4.72 -10.43 -19.23
C PHE A 153 5.26 -11.51 -20.17
N TRP A 154 5.09 -11.31 -21.46
CA TRP A 154 5.65 -12.16 -22.51
C TRP A 154 6.75 -11.42 -23.25
N GLU A 155 7.91 -12.04 -23.44
CA GLU A 155 8.99 -11.55 -24.28
C GLU A 155 9.59 -12.71 -25.09
N GLY A 156 9.74 -12.53 -26.40
CA GLY A 156 10.31 -13.53 -27.29
C GLY A 156 9.56 -14.86 -27.34
N GLY A 157 8.25 -14.85 -27.04
CA GLY A 157 7.43 -16.08 -26.98
C GLY A 157 7.53 -16.83 -25.65
N VAL A 158 8.25 -16.30 -24.67
CA VAL A 158 8.38 -16.86 -23.32
C VAL A 158 7.59 -15.99 -22.34
N GLN A 159 6.83 -16.64 -21.45
CA GLN A 159 6.19 -15.96 -20.33
C GLN A 159 7.18 -15.83 -19.17
N TYR A 160 7.35 -14.63 -18.69
CA TYR A 160 8.09 -14.33 -17.48
C TYR A 160 7.11 -14.01 -16.37
N VAL A 161 7.34 -14.63 -15.20
CA VAL A 161 6.58 -14.37 -13.98
C VAL A 161 7.57 -14.10 -12.86
N ARG A 162 7.40 -12.99 -12.18
CA ARG A 162 8.21 -12.58 -11.04
C ARG A 162 7.28 -12.43 -9.85
N GLU A 163 7.51 -13.23 -8.81
CA GLU A 163 6.76 -13.20 -7.57
C GLU A 163 7.61 -12.67 -6.43
N MET A 164 7.00 -11.90 -5.55
CA MET A 164 7.64 -11.32 -4.36
C MET A 164 6.67 -11.44 -3.17
N PHE A 165 7.20 -11.81 -2.00
CA PHE A 165 6.46 -12.03 -0.77
C PHE A 165 7.32 -11.75 0.48
#